data_01ea6e0889049e47007b26695d39e0ac
#
_entry.id   01ea6e0889049e47007b26695d39e0ac
#
_cell.length_a   1.000
_cell.length_b   1.000
_cell.length_c   1.000
_cell.angle_alpha   90.00
_cell.angle_beta   90.00
_cell.angle_gamma   90.00
#
_symmetry.space_group_name_H-M   'P 1'
#
loop_
_entity.id
_entity.type
_entity.pdbx_description
1 polymer ?
#
loop_
_entity_poly.entity_id
_entity_poly.type
_entity_poly.pdbx_seq_one_letter_code
_entity_poly.pdbx_strand_id
1 'polypeptide(L)' 'MNKTEFVKHIAEQHQCTQVEAEKIIDMFTSSVIDAIGK' A
#
# COMPACT_ATOMS: atom_id res chain seq x y z
N MET A 1 1.23 -14.40 0.30
CA MET A 1 0.45 -13.27 -0.27
C MET A 1 1.40 -12.37 -1.03
N ASN A 2 1.08 -12.03 -2.26
CA ASN A 2 1.91 -11.09 -3.02
C ASN A 2 1.34 -9.67 -2.93
N LYS A 3 2.03 -8.70 -3.54
CA LYS A 3 1.61 -7.30 -3.45
C LYS A 3 0.20 -7.08 -4.03
N THR A 4 -0.09 -7.71 -5.16
CA THR A 4 -1.40 -7.56 -5.81
C THR A 4 -2.52 -8.06 -4.91
N GLU A 5 -2.33 -9.20 -4.28
CA GLU A 5 -3.31 -9.75 -3.36
C GLU A 5 -3.47 -8.88 -2.12
N PHE A 6 -2.37 -8.33 -1.63
CA PHE A 6 -2.43 -7.45 -0.47
C PHE A 6 -3.16 -6.16 -0.79
N VAL A 7 -2.92 -5.57 -1.95
CA VAL A 7 -3.64 -4.38 -2.41
C VAL A 7 -5.13 -4.67 -2.46
N LYS A 8 -5.51 -5.81 -3.02
CA LYS A 8 -6.91 -6.20 -3.11
C LYS A 8 -7.53 -6.36 -1.72
N HIS A 9 -6.81 -6.97 -0.82
CA HIS A 9 -7.27 -7.17 0.55
C HIS A 9 -7.52 -5.84 1.26
N ILE A 10 -6.59 -4.91 1.13
CA ILE A 10 -6.73 -3.58 1.73
C ILE A 10 -7.91 -2.83 1.12
N ALA A 11 -8.06 -2.89 -0.19
CA ALA A 11 -9.16 -2.22 -0.87
C ALA A 11 -10.52 -2.73 -0.38
N GLU A 12 -10.65 -4.04 -0.24
CA GLU A 12 -11.89 -4.63 0.23
C GLU A 12 -12.16 -4.31 1.70
N GLN A 13 -11.12 -4.36 2.52
CA GLN A 13 -11.26 -4.13 3.95
C GLN A 13 -11.64 -2.70 4.28
N HIS A 14 -11.14 -1.75 3.52
CA HIS A 14 -11.36 -0.33 3.78
C HIS A 14 -12.28 0.33 2.76
N GLN A 15 -12.93 -0.45 1.92
CA GLN A 15 -13.92 0.03 0.97
C GLN A 15 -13.38 1.14 0.06
N CYS A 16 -12.17 0.95 -0.43
CA CYS A 16 -11.57 1.87 -1.39
C CYS A 16 -11.22 1.11 -2.67
N THR A 17 -10.82 1.85 -3.70
CA THR A 17 -10.41 1.22 -4.95
C THR A 17 -9.02 0.62 -4.81
N GLN A 18 -8.69 -0.32 -5.71
CA GLN A 18 -7.35 -0.91 -5.71
C GLN A 18 -6.29 0.15 -6.04
N VAL A 19 -6.64 1.11 -6.89
CA VAL A 19 -5.72 2.21 -7.22
C VAL A 19 -5.42 3.05 -5.99
N GLU A 20 -6.43 3.36 -5.20
CA GLU A 20 -6.23 4.12 -3.96
C GLU A 20 -5.42 3.34 -2.95
N ALA A 21 -5.71 2.05 -2.79
CA ALA A 21 -4.98 1.19 -1.88
C ALA A 21 -3.51 1.10 -2.28
N GLU A 22 -3.23 0.98 -3.58
CA GLU A 22 -1.86 0.91 -4.07
C GLU A 22 -1.10 2.21 -3.80
N LYS A 23 -1.75 3.36 -3.98
CA LYS A 23 -1.13 4.65 -3.68
C LYS A 23 -0.76 4.75 -2.20
N ILE A 24 -1.65 4.31 -1.32
CA ILE A 24 -1.40 4.35 0.12
C ILE A 24 -0.20 3.46 0.47
N ILE A 25 -0.18 2.26 -0.07
CA ILE A 25 0.90 1.31 0.18
C ILE A 25 2.24 1.86 -0.32
N ASP A 26 2.26 2.40 -1.53
CA ASP A 26 3.47 2.95 -2.11
C ASP A 26 3.97 4.15 -1.32
N MET A 27 3.08 5.02 -0.89
CA MET A 27 3.44 6.19 -0.08
C MET A 27 4.03 5.74 1.26
N PHE A 28 3.39 4.80 1.92
CA PHE A 28 3.86 4.28 3.19
C PHE A 28 5.23 3.63 3.05
N THR A 29 5.37 2.77 2.05
CA THR A 29 6.62 2.05 1.81
C THR A 29 7.76 3.00 1.51
N SER A 30 7.51 3.98 0.62
CA SER A 30 8.51 4.98 0.27
C SER A 30 8.93 5.80 1.48
N SER A 31 7.98 6.14 2.34
CA SER A 31 8.26 6.93 3.54
C SER A 31 9.12 6.16 4.52
N VAL A 32 8.84 4.86 4.68
CA VAL A 32 9.63 3.99 5.57
C VAL A 32 11.07 3.89 5.05
N ILE A 33 11.22 3.63 3.76
CA ILE A 33 12.54 3.51 3.15
C ILE A 33 13.32 4.81 3.30
N ASP A 34 12.68 5.94 3.06
CA ASP A 34 13.31 7.24 3.19
C ASP A 34 13.74 7.50 4.63
N ALA A 35 12.89 7.18 5.58
CA ALA A 35 13.20 7.39 7.00
C ALA A 35 14.36 6.53 7.47
N ILE A 36 14.42 5.27 7.02
CA ILE A 36 15.50 4.36 7.40
C ILE A 36 16.81 4.72 6.70
N GLY A 37 16.72 5.21 5.47
CA GLY A 37 17.89 5.53 4.66
C GLY A 37 18.65 6.78 5.09
N LYS A 38 18.14 7.50 6.06
CA LYS A 38 18.82 8.72 6.53
C LYS A 38 19.78 8.48 7.68
#